data_0eaf03b127d64fe6f2348536bb74d9c9
#
_entry.id   0eaf03b127d64fe6f2348536bb74d9c9
#
_cell.length_a   1.000
_cell.length_b   1.000
_cell.length_c   1.000
_cell.angle_alpha   90.00
_cell.angle_beta   90.00
_cell.angle_gamma   90.00
#
_symmetry.space_group_name_H-M   'P 1'
#
loop_
_entity.id
_entity.type
_entity.pdbx_description
1 polymer ?
#
loop_
_entity_poly.entity_id
_entity_poly.type
_entity_poly.pdbx_seq_one_letter_code
_entity_poly.pdbx_strand_id
1 'polypeptide(L)'
;MGRVSVLGCDGSPLSAAAADRLRSATLVAGGERHLAELDIRDGLVIGDVRAVAHAVAGHDGESVVLASGDPGLFGPVRVLRATGVQPEVVPAVSSVALAFARAGLPWDDAVVASAHGRDLRLAVNACKAHPKVAVLTAPGAGPAEIGASLVGHRRRLFVAEDLGTPGERCTWLSPGEAADRQWSRLNVVLSVDPDRPATGERGWLAGRTQPAGWALPDDAFAHRDGMLTKAEVRAVVLARLGPRLGDLVWDLGAGSGSVAVECARLGAAVVAVERGPTGNIVANAAAHGVDVQVVQGQAPAALAGLPDPDAVFVGGGGADVAAIVAAAVAREPRIVVVALAALDRLPAVQQALSPYVVDGVQLSAARFRPLGGATGLAATNPVLVVWGTRP
;
A
#
# COMPACT_ATOMS: atom_id res chain seq x y z
N MET A 1 38.79 -0.42 -11.08
CA MET A 1 37.33 -0.38 -11.28
C MET A 1 37.04 0.77 -12.22
N GLY A 2 36.49 0.48 -13.40
CA GLY A 2 36.19 1.48 -14.40
C GLY A 2 35.08 2.44 -13.96
N ARG A 3 34.88 3.52 -14.71
CA ARG A 3 33.79 4.46 -14.47
C ARG A 3 32.46 3.86 -14.92
N VAL A 4 31.43 3.98 -14.11
CA VAL A 4 30.10 3.47 -14.42
C VAL A 4 29.10 4.62 -14.52
N SER A 5 28.38 4.70 -15.64
CA SER A 5 27.30 5.67 -15.86
C SER A 5 25.98 4.96 -16.06
N VAL A 6 24.91 5.49 -15.46
CA VAL A 6 23.54 5.02 -15.72
C VAL A 6 22.79 6.14 -16.43
N LEU A 7 22.33 5.85 -17.66
CA LEU A 7 21.64 6.82 -18.50
C LEU A 7 20.15 6.52 -18.56
N GLY A 8 19.35 7.52 -18.26
CA GLY A 8 17.89 7.47 -18.46
C GLY A 8 17.53 7.60 -19.93
N CYS A 9 16.52 6.84 -20.35
CA CYS A 9 15.95 6.87 -21.71
C CYS A 9 14.42 7.03 -21.58
N ASP A 10 13.86 8.10 -22.14
CA ASP A 10 12.44 8.44 -22.09
C ASP A 10 11.78 8.57 -23.49
N GLY A 11 12.48 8.12 -24.53
CA GLY A 11 12.04 8.25 -25.93
C GLY A 11 12.53 9.54 -26.61
N SER A 12 13.07 10.49 -25.84
CA SER A 12 13.71 11.69 -26.42
C SER A 12 15.18 11.41 -26.76
N PRO A 13 15.80 12.25 -27.65
CA PRO A 13 17.22 12.17 -27.92
C PRO A 13 18.05 12.32 -26.65
N LEU A 14 19.12 11.54 -26.54
CA LEU A 14 20.04 11.63 -25.40
C LEU A 14 20.61 13.06 -25.26
N SER A 15 20.71 13.55 -24.02
CA SER A 15 21.43 14.78 -23.76
C SER A 15 22.89 14.68 -24.23
N ALA A 16 23.54 15.82 -24.50
CA ALA A 16 24.93 15.83 -24.92
C ALA A 16 25.84 15.04 -23.93
N ALA A 17 25.61 15.22 -22.63
CA ALA A 17 26.35 14.52 -21.59
C ALA A 17 26.13 13.00 -21.62
N ALA A 18 24.88 12.54 -21.85
CA ALA A 18 24.56 11.13 -21.98
C ALA A 18 25.18 10.51 -23.25
N ALA A 19 25.12 11.24 -24.37
CA ALA A 19 25.73 10.81 -25.63
C ALA A 19 27.25 10.70 -25.53
N ASP A 20 27.90 11.62 -24.82
CA ASP A 20 29.35 11.57 -24.58
C ASP A 20 29.73 10.33 -23.76
N ARG A 21 28.98 10.01 -22.69
CA ARG A 21 29.20 8.81 -21.90
C ARG A 21 29.01 7.54 -22.71
N LEU A 22 27.99 7.51 -23.56
CA LEU A 22 27.72 6.35 -24.40
C LEU A 22 28.83 6.12 -25.42
N ARG A 23 29.38 7.19 -26.02
CA ARG A 23 30.49 7.08 -26.99
C ARG A 23 31.80 6.59 -26.38
N SER A 24 32.08 6.91 -25.12
CA SER A 24 33.29 6.49 -24.42
C SER A 24 33.17 5.10 -23.80
N ALA A 25 31.96 4.54 -23.73
CA ALA A 25 31.72 3.26 -23.09
C ALA A 25 32.36 2.09 -23.85
N THR A 26 33.03 1.21 -23.12
CA THR A 26 33.56 -0.05 -23.62
C THR A 26 32.69 -1.26 -23.25
N LEU A 27 31.72 -1.04 -22.34
CA LEU A 27 30.65 -1.98 -22.00
C LEU A 27 29.32 -1.21 -21.94
N VAL A 28 28.34 -1.64 -22.72
CA VAL A 28 26.99 -1.08 -22.66
C VAL A 28 26.01 -2.19 -22.28
N ALA A 29 25.20 -1.96 -21.26
CA ALA A 29 24.10 -2.86 -20.87
C ALA A 29 22.78 -2.13 -20.95
N GLY A 30 21.71 -2.77 -21.45
CA GLY A 30 20.40 -2.16 -21.59
C GLY A 30 19.32 -3.18 -21.87
N GLY A 31 18.05 -2.79 -21.74
CA GLY A 31 16.95 -3.57 -22.28
C GLY A 31 17.04 -3.63 -23.82
N GLU A 32 16.58 -4.73 -24.43
CA GLU A 32 16.61 -4.94 -25.89
C GLU A 32 16.13 -3.72 -26.68
N ARG A 33 15.06 -3.09 -26.22
CA ARG A 33 14.49 -1.89 -26.84
C ARG A 33 15.49 -0.73 -26.88
N HIS A 34 16.13 -0.41 -25.75
CA HIS A 34 17.07 0.71 -25.70
C HIS A 34 18.33 0.46 -26.49
N LEU A 35 18.82 -0.80 -26.50
CA LEU A 35 19.94 -1.17 -27.33
C LEU A 35 19.62 -1.03 -28.82
N ALA A 36 18.41 -1.44 -29.24
CA ALA A 36 17.94 -1.31 -30.60
C ALA A 36 17.70 0.16 -31.01
N GLU A 37 17.05 0.96 -30.18
CA GLU A 37 16.80 2.39 -30.41
C GLU A 37 18.10 3.20 -30.59
N LEU A 38 19.18 2.79 -29.93
CA LEU A 38 20.48 3.45 -29.96
C LEU A 38 21.49 2.77 -30.92
N ASP A 39 21.04 1.80 -31.73
CA ASP A 39 21.86 0.98 -32.69
C ASP A 39 23.10 0.33 -32.01
N ILE A 40 22.95 -0.17 -30.79
CA ILE A 40 24.00 -0.83 -30.03
C ILE A 40 23.90 -2.35 -30.25
N ARG A 41 24.80 -2.90 -31.08
CA ARG A 41 24.72 -4.32 -31.52
C ARG A 41 25.37 -5.28 -30.53
N ASP A 42 26.46 -4.86 -29.87
CA ASP A 42 27.26 -5.70 -28.97
C ASP A 42 26.92 -5.41 -27.49
N GLY A 43 25.72 -4.87 -27.23
CA GLY A 43 25.26 -4.52 -25.88
C GLY A 43 24.85 -5.76 -25.07
N LEU A 44 25.12 -5.75 -23.78
CA LEU A 44 24.64 -6.75 -22.83
C LEU A 44 23.15 -6.53 -22.55
N VAL A 45 22.31 -7.48 -22.96
CA VAL A 45 20.87 -7.41 -22.70
C VAL A 45 20.57 -7.65 -21.22
N ILE A 46 19.82 -6.76 -20.60
CA ILE A 46 19.41 -6.88 -19.20
C ILE A 46 18.27 -7.89 -19.10
N GLY A 47 18.58 -9.13 -18.69
CA GLY A 47 17.61 -10.11 -18.22
C GLY A 47 17.51 -10.06 -16.69
N ASP A 48 18.65 -10.13 -15.99
CA ASP A 48 18.78 -9.93 -14.54
C ASP A 48 19.67 -8.74 -14.24
N VAL A 49 19.12 -7.73 -13.57
CA VAL A 49 19.85 -6.50 -13.19
C VAL A 49 21.04 -6.81 -12.25
N ARG A 50 20.97 -7.88 -11.43
CA ARG A 50 22.07 -8.28 -10.54
C ARG A 50 23.25 -8.84 -11.34
N ALA A 51 22.96 -9.67 -12.34
CA ALA A 51 24.01 -10.19 -13.23
C ALA A 51 24.73 -9.05 -13.95
N VAL A 52 23.98 -8.07 -14.46
CA VAL A 52 24.55 -6.86 -15.08
C VAL A 52 25.38 -6.06 -14.08
N ALA A 53 24.93 -5.89 -12.84
CA ALA A 53 25.65 -5.17 -11.80
C ALA A 53 27.02 -5.83 -11.52
N HIS A 54 27.08 -7.17 -11.48
CA HIS A 54 28.34 -7.90 -11.33
C HIS A 54 29.26 -7.75 -12.56
N ALA A 55 28.70 -7.84 -13.77
CA ALA A 55 29.48 -7.66 -14.99
C ALA A 55 30.11 -6.27 -15.06
N VAL A 56 29.34 -5.24 -14.75
CA VAL A 56 29.79 -3.84 -14.71
C VAL A 56 30.80 -3.60 -13.59
N ALA A 57 30.61 -4.20 -12.42
CA ALA A 57 31.55 -4.09 -11.30
C ALA A 57 32.92 -4.72 -11.60
N GLY A 58 32.95 -5.79 -12.39
CA GLY A 58 34.19 -6.48 -12.82
C GLY A 58 34.85 -5.89 -14.08
N HIS A 59 34.26 -4.88 -14.71
CA HIS A 59 34.79 -4.28 -15.93
C HIS A 59 35.78 -3.15 -15.61
N ASP A 60 36.95 -3.19 -16.24
CA ASP A 60 38.00 -2.19 -15.99
C ASP A 60 37.87 -0.92 -16.84
N GLY A 61 37.05 -0.95 -17.89
CA GLY A 61 36.78 0.17 -18.79
C GLY A 61 35.57 1.03 -18.35
N GLU A 62 35.20 1.99 -19.18
CA GLU A 62 33.97 2.76 -18.99
C GLU A 62 32.74 1.93 -19.31
N SER A 63 31.80 1.87 -18.38
CA SER A 63 30.54 1.10 -18.52
C SER A 63 29.33 2.03 -18.52
N VAL A 64 28.37 1.72 -19.38
CA VAL A 64 27.07 2.40 -19.44
C VAL A 64 25.93 1.40 -19.19
N VAL A 65 24.99 1.76 -18.32
CA VAL A 65 23.75 1.03 -18.12
C VAL A 65 22.59 1.92 -18.54
N LEU A 66 21.80 1.44 -19.51
CA LEU A 66 20.62 2.13 -20.03
C LEU A 66 19.40 1.74 -19.19
N ALA A 67 18.61 2.71 -18.77
CA ALA A 67 17.39 2.50 -17.98
C ALA A 67 16.22 3.32 -18.53
N SER A 68 15.00 2.79 -18.48
CA SER A 68 13.80 3.55 -18.85
C SER A 68 13.55 4.69 -17.87
N GLY A 69 13.33 5.89 -18.38
CA GLY A 69 13.01 7.08 -17.60
C GLY A 69 14.10 7.46 -16.60
N ASP A 70 13.72 7.72 -15.35
CA ASP A 70 14.67 8.07 -14.29
C ASP A 70 15.30 6.81 -13.67
N PRO A 71 16.62 6.61 -13.78
CA PRO A 71 17.32 5.45 -13.20
C PRO A 71 17.24 5.38 -11.68
N GLY A 72 16.98 6.50 -11.00
CA GLY A 72 16.83 6.59 -9.55
C GLY A 72 15.48 6.07 -9.04
N LEU A 73 14.44 6.06 -9.90
CA LEU A 73 13.10 5.64 -9.54
C LEU A 73 12.87 4.14 -9.80
N PHE A 74 13.06 3.29 -8.80
CA PHE A 74 13.00 1.82 -8.91
C PHE A 74 13.92 1.19 -9.97
N GLY A 75 14.87 1.97 -10.47
CA GLY A 75 15.81 1.58 -11.52
C GLY A 75 17.06 0.87 -11.00
N PRO A 76 18.06 0.63 -11.91
CA PRO A 76 19.24 -0.18 -11.63
C PRO A 76 20.19 0.45 -10.61
N VAL A 77 20.11 1.75 -10.35
CA VAL A 77 21.02 2.47 -9.42
C VAL A 77 21.07 1.81 -8.04
N ARG A 78 19.91 1.39 -7.51
CA ARG A 78 19.86 0.72 -6.21
C ARG A 78 20.65 -0.60 -6.21
N VAL A 79 20.53 -1.40 -7.27
CA VAL A 79 21.17 -2.70 -7.37
C VAL A 79 22.69 -2.52 -7.56
N LEU A 80 23.12 -1.58 -8.41
CA LEU A 80 24.53 -1.23 -8.60
C LEU A 80 25.17 -0.79 -7.29
N ARG A 81 24.51 0.08 -6.53
CA ARG A 81 25.04 0.51 -5.23
C ARG A 81 25.16 -0.63 -4.22
N ALA A 82 24.22 -1.58 -4.25
CA ALA A 82 24.26 -2.76 -3.39
C ALA A 82 25.43 -3.71 -3.70
N THR A 83 25.99 -3.66 -4.92
CA THR A 83 27.21 -4.40 -5.32
C THR A 83 28.51 -3.58 -5.15
N GLY A 84 28.43 -2.42 -4.48
CA GLY A 84 29.59 -1.56 -4.21
C GLY A 84 29.93 -0.57 -5.32
N VAL A 85 29.19 -0.58 -6.44
CA VAL A 85 29.38 0.36 -7.55
C VAL A 85 28.80 1.73 -7.18
N GLN A 86 29.53 2.81 -7.45
CA GLN A 86 29.09 4.19 -7.32
C GLN A 86 28.88 4.78 -8.71
N PRO A 87 27.66 4.65 -9.31
CA PRO A 87 27.45 5.10 -10.66
C PRO A 87 27.25 6.62 -10.74
N GLU A 88 27.70 7.23 -11.82
CA GLU A 88 27.23 8.54 -12.25
C GLU A 88 25.86 8.36 -12.91
N VAL A 89 24.88 9.18 -12.55
CA VAL A 89 23.51 9.08 -13.05
C VAL A 89 23.18 10.27 -13.94
N VAL A 90 22.80 10.01 -15.17
CA VAL A 90 22.23 11.03 -16.07
C VAL A 90 20.73 10.72 -16.20
N PRO A 91 19.85 11.47 -15.52
CA PRO A 91 18.43 11.15 -15.49
C PRO A 91 17.73 11.53 -16.80
N ALA A 92 16.61 10.88 -17.08
CA ALA A 92 15.59 11.31 -18.02
C ALA A 92 14.25 11.45 -17.29
N VAL A 93 13.21 11.93 -17.96
CA VAL A 93 11.89 12.08 -17.35
C VAL A 93 11.31 10.70 -17.03
N SER A 94 10.89 10.50 -15.79
CA SER A 94 10.31 9.21 -15.40
C SER A 94 8.96 8.98 -16.09
N SER A 95 8.63 7.72 -16.39
CA SER A 95 7.31 7.36 -16.92
C SER A 95 6.16 7.76 -16.01
N VAL A 96 6.40 7.84 -14.69
CA VAL A 96 5.43 8.34 -13.71
C VAL A 96 5.17 9.84 -13.93
N ALA A 97 6.21 10.65 -14.04
CA ALA A 97 6.07 12.09 -14.29
C ALA A 97 5.38 12.35 -15.64
N LEU A 98 5.74 11.61 -16.69
CA LEU A 98 5.07 11.67 -17.99
C LEU A 98 3.58 11.30 -17.88
N ALA A 99 3.24 10.21 -17.17
CA ALA A 99 1.85 9.80 -17.00
C ALA A 99 1.02 10.88 -16.29
N PHE A 100 1.54 11.49 -15.22
CA PHE A 100 0.86 12.59 -14.54
C PHE A 100 0.73 13.85 -15.42
N ALA A 101 1.75 14.17 -16.20
CA ALA A 101 1.69 15.28 -17.16
C ALA A 101 0.62 15.04 -18.22
N ARG A 102 0.50 13.81 -18.76
CA ARG A 102 -0.56 13.44 -19.73
C ARG A 102 -1.96 13.45 -19.10
N ALA A 103 -2.05 13.07 -17.81
CA ALA A 103 -3.30 13.14 -17.07
C ALA A 103 -3.71 14.56 -16.65
N GLY A 104 -2.80 15.53 -16.77
CA GLY A 104 -3.01 16.92 -16.33
C GLY A 104 -3.14 17.05 -14.80
N LEU A 105 -2.45 16.18 -14.04
CA LEU A 105 -2.56 16.13 -12.59
C LEU A 105 -1.24 16.47 -11.90
N PRO A 106 -1.28 17.23 -10.79
CA PRO A 106 -0.14 17.32 -9.87
C PRO A 106 0.10 15.96 -9.20
N TRP A 107 1.33 15.68 -8.77
CA TRP A 107 1.68 14.39 -8.18
C TRP A 107 2.58 14.47 -6.94
N ASP A 108 2.76 15.64 -6.40
CA ASP A 108 3.45 15.89 -5.14
C ASP A 108 2.80 15.17 -3.94
N ASP A 109 1.50 14.89 -4.02
CA ASP A 109 0.72 14.13 -3.03
C ASP A 109 0.52 12.65 -3.42
N ALA A 110 1.08 12.17 -4.52
CA ALA A 110 0.90 10.82 -4.98
C ALA A 110 1.83 9.82 -4.27
N VAL A 111 1.35 8.58 -4.14
CA VAL A 111 2.18 7.42 -3.82
C VAL A 111 2.61 6.75 -5.12
N VAL A 112 3.88 6.38 -5.21
CA VAL A 112 4.39 5.61 -6.34
C VAL A 112 4.70 4.18 -5.88
N ALA A 113 4.00 3.21 -6.45
CA ALA A 113 4.18 1.80 -6.19
C ALA A 113 4.78 1.10 -7.41
N SER A 114 5.60 0.08 -7.20
CA SER A 114 6.12 -0.75 -8.28
C SER A 114 5.63 -2.19 -8.09
N ALA A 115 4.93 -2.72 -9.08
CA ALA A 115 4.57 -4.13 -9.18
C ALA A 115 5.65 -4.96 -9.89
N HIS A 116 6.70 -4.32 -10.41
CA HIS A 116 7.76 -5.01 -11.14
C HIS A 116 8.57 -5.91 -10.22
N GLY A 117 8.46 -7.23 -10.40
CA GLY A 117 9.12 -8.23 -9.56
C GLY A 117 8.63 -8.26 -8.10
N ARG A 118 7.41 -7.80 -7.85
CA ARG A 118 6.77 -7.73 -6.53
C ARG A 118 5.34 -8.26 -6.58
N ASP A 119 4.80 -8.57 -5.41
CA ASP A 119 3.39 -8.93 -5.27
C ASP A 119 2.50 -7.73 -5.65
N LEU A 120 1.65 -7.93 -6.65
CA LEU A 120 0.69 -6.95 -7.12
C LEU A 120 -0.26 -6.49 -6.00
N ARG A 121 -0.57 -7.38 -5.05
CA ARG A 121 -1.46 -7.10 -3.93
C ARG A 121 -1.05 -5.85 -3.15
N LEU A 122 0.26 -5.61 -2.97
CA LEU A 122 0.77 -4.42 -2.28
C LEU A 122 0.39 -3.12 -3.02
N ALA A 123 0.53 -3.10 -4.34
CA ALA A 123 0.16 -1.94 -5.16
C ALA A 123 -1.36 -1.74 -5.19
N VAL A 124 -2.13 -2.82 -5.30
CA VAL A 124 -3.60 -2.78 -5.24
C VAL A 124 -4.09 -2.25 -3.89
N ASN A 125 -3.53 -2.72 -2.78
CA ASN A 125 -3.88 -2.23 -1.44
C ASN A 125 -3.51 -0.74 -1.29
N ALA A 126 -2.37 -0.31 -1.84
CA ALA A 126 -2.04 1.12 -1.89
C ALA A 126 -3.09 1.91 -2.68
N CYS A 127 -3.56 1.40 -3.82
CA CYS A 127 -4.63 2.02 -4.61
C CYS A 127 -5.96 2.09 -3.84
N LYS A 128 -6.27 1.10 -3.01
CA LYS A 128 -7.48 1.11 -2.16
C LYS A 128 -7.37 2.11 -1.01
N ALA A 129 -6.19 2.27 -0.43
CA ALA A 129 -5.96 3.11 0.75
C ALA A 129 -5.70 4.58 0.42
N HIS A 130 -4.97 4.86 -0.65
CA HIS A 130 -4.49 6.22 -0.97
C HIS A 130 -5.23 6.81 -2.17
N PRO A 131 -5.65 8.10 -2.11
CA PRO A 131 -6.47 8.71 -3.15
C PRO A 131 -5.77 8.85 -4.51
N LYS A 132 -4.44 8.88 -4.57
CA LYS A 132 -3.67 9.05 -5.81
C LYS A 132 -2.44 8.17 -5.80
N VAL A 133 -2.41 7.15 -6.65
CA VAL A 133 -1.32 6.17 -6.73
C VAL A 133 -0.89 5.98 -8.17
N ALA A 134 0.40 6.07 -8.44
CA ALA A 134 0.99 5.61 -9.70
C ALA A 134 1.55 4.20 -9.51
N VAL A 135 1.23 3.29 -10.42
CA VAL A 135 1.72 1.92 -10.41
C VAL A 135 2.61 1.69 -11.63
N LEU A 136 3.88 1.38 -11.37
CA LEU A 136 4.79 0.82 -12.36
C LEU A 136 4.48 -0.67 -12.51
N THR A 137 3.98 -1.05 -13.66
CA THR A 137 3.43 -2.36 -13.95
C THR A 137 4.48 -3.39 -14.39
N ALA A 138 4.06 -4.64 -14.50
CA ALA A 138 4.86 -5.75 -15.02
C ALA A 138 3.94 -6.76 -15.72
N PRO A 139 4.47 -7.71 -16.50
CA PRO A 139 3.69 -8.82 -17.05
C PRO A 139 2.95 -9.57 -15.92
N GLY A 140 1.63 -9.78 -16.07
CA GLY A 140 0.76 -10.38 -15.06
C GLY A 140 0.44 -9.46 -13.86
N ALA A 141 0.89 -8.21 -13.90
CA ALA A 141 0.61 -7.17 -12.91
C ALA A 141 0.37 -5.83 -13.64
N GLY A 142 -0.45 -5.87 -14.66
CA GLY A 142 -0.76 -4.77 -15.56
C GLY A 142 -2.11 -4.11 -15.27
N PRO A 143 -2.57 -3.24 -16.18
CA PRO A 143 -3.83 -2.51 -16.02
C PRO A 143 -5.04 -3.41 -15.87
N ALA A 144 -5.06 -4.58 -16.52
CA ALA A 144 -6.19 -5.52 -16.44
C ALA A 144 -6.30 -6.14 -15.04
N GLU A 145 -5.20 -6.62 -14.47
CA GLU A 145 -5.17 -7.24 -13.14
C GLU A 145 -5.44 -6.19 -12.05
N ILE A 146 -4.90 -4.98 -12.20
CA ILE A 146 -5.19 -3.83 -11.30
C ILE A 146 -6.67 -3.48 -11.39
N GLY A 147 -7.20 -3.37 -12.61
CA GLY A 147 -8.61 -3.08 -12.85
C GLY A 147 -9.52 -4.11 -12.19
N ALA A 148 -9.30 -5.40 -12.46
CA ALA A 148 -10.07 -6.49 -11.87
C ALA A 148 -10.08 -6.43 -10.33
N SER A 149 -8.94 -6.10 -9.70
CA SER A 149 -8.79 -6.00 -8.25
C SER A 149 -9.44 -4.76 -7.63
N LEU A 150 -9.77 -3.76 -8.45
CA LEU A 150 -10.37 -2.49 -8.02
C LEU A 150 -11.84 -2.36 -8.42
N VAL A 151 -12.45 -3.38 -9.06
CA VAL A 151 -13.89 -3.41 -9.34
C VAL A 151 -14.66 -3.23 -8.02
N GLY A 152 -15.66 -2.36 -8.02
CA GLY A 152 -16.44 -2.02 -6.83
C GLY A 152 -15.80 -0.95 -5.93
N HIS A 153 -14.54 -0.59 -6.16
CA HIS A 153 -13.90 0.55 -5.49
C HIS A 153 -14.12 1.85 -6.28
N ARG A 154 -14.27 2.96 -5.58
CA ARG A 154 -14.45 4.30 -6.17
C ARG A 154 -13.13 4.82 -6.71
N ARG A 155 -12.71 4.27 -7.85
CA ARG A 155 -11.45 4.63 -8.52
C ARG A 155 -11.70 4.92 -10.00
N ARG A 156 -10.94 5.86 -10.53
CA ARG A 156 -10.71 6.02 -11.96
C ARG A 156 -9.27 5.64 -12.27
N LEU A 157 -9.07 4.95 -13.36
CA LEU A 157 -7.74 4.56 -13.82
C LEU A 157 -7.36 5.40 -15.04
N PHE A 158 -6.18 5.98 -15.01
CA PHE A 158 -5.53 6.52 -16.18
C PHE A 158 -4.43 5.55 -16.60
N VAL A 159 -4.60 4.95 -17.76
CA VAL A 159 -3.60 4.03 -18.32
C VAL A 159 -2.83 4.76 -19.41
N ALA A 160 -1.52 4.87 -19.22
CA ALA A 160 -0.59 5.46 -20.16
C ALA A 160 0.30 4.36 -20.74
N GLU A 161 0.14 4.09 -22.03
CA GLU A 161 0.86 3.07 -22.78
C GLU A 161 1.92 3.71 -23.67
N ASP A 162 3.05 3.02 -23.80
CA ASP A 162 4.14 3.33 -24.74
C ASP A 162 4.59 4.81 -24.69
N LEU A 163 4.61 5.39 -23.48
CA LEU A 163 4.97 6.79 -23.24
C LEU A 163 6.30 7.16 -23.90
N GLY A 164 6.33 8.33 -24.54
CA GLY A 164 7.49 8.87 -25.24
C GLY A 164 7.77 8.21 -26.59
N THR A 165 6.88 7.36 -27.10
CA THR A 165 7.00 6.72 -28.43
C THR A 165 5.90 7.19 -29.39
N PRO A 166 6.03 6.96 -30.71
CA PRO A 166 4.94 7.22 -31.65
C PRO A 166 3.66 6.41 -31.38
N GLY A 167 3.76 5.31 -30.61
CA GLY A 167 2.63 4.48 -30.21
C GLY A 167 1.95 4.91 -28.91
N GLU A 168 2.33 6.06 -28.34
CA GLU A 168 1.79 6.56 -27.08
C GLU A 168 0.27 6.66 -27.09
N ARG A 169 -0.38 6.04 -26.09
CA ARG A 169 -1.83 6.11 -25.86
C ARG A 169 -2.12 6.33 -24.40
N CYS A 170 -3.04 7.25 -24.13
CA CYS A 170 -3.44 7.61 -22.78
C CYS A 170 -4.97 7.60 -22.67
N THR A 171 -5.52 6.86 -21.69
CA THR A 171 -6.97 6.68 -21.59
C THR A 171 -7.42 6.69 -20.13
N TRP A 172 -8.50 7.43 -19.84
CA TRP A 172 -9.24 7.35 -18.58
C TRP A 172 -10.33 6.29 -18.66
N LEU A 173 -10.42 5.43 -17.63
CA LEU A 173 -11.32 4.27 -17.59
C LEU A 173 -11.85 4.05 -16.17
N SER A 174 -12.94 3.29 -16.08
CA SER A 174 -13.33 2.61 -14.85
C SER A 174 -12.44 1.37 -14.63
N PRO A 175 -12.35 0.83 -13.41
CA PRO A 175 -11.65 -0.43 -13.14
C PRO A 175 -12.16 -1.60 -14.00
N GLY A 176 -13.48 -1.74 -14.18
CA GLY A 176 -14.06 -2.80 -15.01
C GLY A 176 -13.64 -2.70 -16.48
N GLU A 177 -13.71 -1.50 -17.08
CA GLU A 177 -13.25 -1.30 -18.46
C GLU A 177 -11.76 -1.61 -18.62
N ALA A 178 -10.94 -1.33 -17.61
CA ALA A 178 -9.52 -1.66 -17.64
C ALA A 178 -9.28 -3.17 -17.56
N ALA A 179 -10.09 -3.89 -16.78
CA ALA A 179 -10.02 -5.35 -16.63
C ALA A 179 -10.31 -6.09 -17.93
N ASP A 180 -11.24 -5.54 -18.74
CA ASP A 180 -11.75 -6.19 -19.96
C ASP A 180 -10.90 -5.90 -21.21
N ARG A 181 -9.76 -5.18 -21.09
CA ARG A 181 -8.92 -4.79 -22.23
C ARG A 181 -7.56 -5.48 -22.22
N GLN A 182 -6.98 -5.61 -23.41
CA GLN A 182 -5.57 -5.92 -23.59
C GLN A 182 -4.75 -4.65 -23.67
N TRP A 183 -3.57 -4.68 -23.08
CA TRP A 183 -2.70 -3.53 -22.90
C TRP A 183 -1.31 -3.77 -23.46
N SER A 184 -0.65 -2.71 -23.94
CA SER A 184 0.77 -2.77 -24.27
C SER A 184 1.60 -3.19 -23.04
N ARG A 185 2.73 -3.86 -23.28
CA ARG A 185 3.65 -4.27 -22.20
C ARG A 185 4.26 -3.09 -21.45
N LEU A 186 4.41 -1.96 -22.13
CA LEU A 186 4.98 -0.75 -21.53
C LEU A 186 3.84 0.17 -21.14
N ASN A 187 3.49 0.16 -19.87
CA ASN A 187 2.42 1.02 -19.38
C ASN A 187 2.65 1.46 -17.93
N VAL A 188 1.99 2.54 -17.56
CA VAL A 188 1.87 3.06 -16.19
C VAL A 188 0.40 3.25 -15.89
N VAL A 189 -0.04 2.87 -14.71
CA VAL A 189 -1.42 3.07 -14.24
C VAL A 189 -1.43 4.13 -13.16
N LEU A 190 -2.25 5.17 -13.33
CA LEU A 190 -2.62 6.07 -12.24
C LEU A 190 -3.98 5.65 -11.71
N SER A 191 -4.07 5.33 -10.43
CA SER A 191 -5.33 5.12 -9.71
C SER A 191 -5.69 6.37 -8.94
N VAL A 192 -6.84 6.98 -9.25
CA VAL A 192 -7.28 8.24 -8.65
C VAL A 192 -8.67 8.05 -8.05
N ASP A 193 -8.84 8.51 -6.82
CA ASP A 193 -10.14 8.64 -6.18
C ASP A 193 -10.79 9.96 -6.64
N PRO A 194 -11.91 9.94 -7.36
CA PRO A 194 -12.52 11.15 -7.91
C PRO A 194 -13.14 12.06 -6.83
N ASP A 195 -13.44 11.51 -5.65
CA ASP A 195 -14.15 12.20 -4.58
C ASP A 195 -13.24 12.70 -3.45
N ARG A 196 -11.99 12.27 -3.45
CA ARG A 196 -10.95 12.75 -2.53
C ARG A 196 -9.92 13.55 -3.32
N PRO A 197 -10.16 14.85 -3.55
CA PRO A 197 -9.20 15.68 -4.26
C PRO A 197 -7.86 15.67 -3.50
N ALA A 198 -6.79 15.81 -4.24
CA ALA A 198 -5.50 16.11 -3.67
C ALA A 198 -5.64 17.27 -2.70
N THR A 199 -5.30 17.05 -1.45
CA THR A 199 -5.47 18.07 -0.42
C THR A 199 -4.51 19.23 -0.69
N GLY A 200 -5.04 20.35 -1.17
CA GLY A 200 -4.28 21.54 -1.52
C GLY A 200 -3.56 22.25 -0.37
N GLU A 201 -3.56 21.68 0.83
CA GLU A 201 -2.90 22.25 2.01
C GLU A 201 -1.40 21.92 2.14
N ARG A 202 -0.81 21.19 1.18
CA ARG A 202 0.51 20.57 1.37
C ARG A 202 1.65 21.14 0.52
N GLY A 203 1.54 22.27 -0.05
CA GLY A 203 2.54 22.85 -0.97
C GLY A 203 4.01 22.89 -0.50
N TRP A 204 4.36 22.23 0.62
CA TRP A 204 5.72 22.20 1.16
C TRP A 204 6.29 20.78 1.36
N LEU A 205 5.48 19.71 1.23
CA LEU A 205 5.92 18.33 1.43
C LEU A 205 5.37 17.41 0.35
N ALA A 206 6.25 16.71 -0.36
CA ALA A 206 5.86 15.70 -1.32
C ALA A 206 5.67 14.31 -0.67
N GLY A 207 4.80 13.50 -1.27
CA GLY A 207 4.49 12.14 -0.85
C GLY A 207 3.38 12.06 0.19
N ARG A 208 3.19 10.85 0.75
CA ARG A 208 2.17 10.59 1.75
C ARG A 208 2.50 11.27 3.08
N THR A 209 1.56 12.02 3.64
CA THR A 209 1.67 12.52 5.01
C THR A 209 1.14 11.50 6.01
N GLN A 210 1.77 11.42 7.16
CA GLN A 210 1.23 10.70 8.30
C GLN A 210 0.07 11.50 8.94
N PRO A 211 -0.95 10.84 9.50
CA PRO A 211 -1.96 11.56 10.28
C PRO A 211 -1.32 12.26 11.48
N ALA A 212 -1.87 13.40 11.87
CA ALA A 212 -1.34 14.21 12.98
C ALA A 212 -1.40 13.48 14.34
N GLY A 213 -2.20 12.43 14.45
CA GLY A 213 -2.34 11.59 15.63
C GLY A 213 -3.08 10.31 15.31
N TRP A 214 -3.06 9.39 16.27
CA TRP A 214 -3.75 8.10 16.24
C TRP A 214 -4.40 7.84 17.61
N ALA A 215 -5.29 6.85 17.68
CA ALA A 215 -6.16 6.63 18.84
C ALA A 215 -6.97 7.87 19.20
N LEU A 216 -7.64 8.43 18.20
CA LEU A 216 -8.48 9.62 18.35
C LEU A 216 -9.45 9.48 19.53
N PRO A 217 -9.91 10.58 20.14
CA PRO A 217 -10.88 10.53 21.22
C PRO A 217 -12.19 9.87 20.76
N ASP A 218 -12.97 9.37 21.73
CA ASP A 218 -14.18 8.58 21.45
C ASP A 218 -15.26 9.42 20.74
N ASP A 219 -15.34 10.70 21.00
CA ASP A 219 -16.28 11.66 20.40
C ASP A 219 -15.96 12.01 18.94
N ALA A 220 -14.78 11.63 18.47
CA ALA A 220 -14.42 11.72 17.05
C ALA A 220 -15.19 10.68 16.16
N PHE A 221 -15.93 9.75 16.78
CA PHE A 221 -16.64 8.69 16.08
C PHE A 221 -18.12 8.64 16.43
N ALA A 222 -18.98 8.63 15.43
CA ALA A 222 -20.38 8.28 15.61
C ALA A 222 -20.49 6.81 16.06
N HIS A 223 -21.24 6.56 17.12
CA HIS A 223 -21.46 5.21 17.64
C HIS A 223 -22.86 5.06 18.25
N ARG A 224 -23.35 3.84 18.37
CA ARG A 224 -24.62 3.52 18.99
C ARG A 224 -24.38 2.75 20.30
N ASP A 225 -25.12 3.11 21.34
CA ASP A 225 -25.18 2.38 22.61
C ASP A 225 -23.81 2.10 23.25
N GLY A 226 -22.83 2.99 23.05
CA GLY A 226 -21.48 2.80 23.57
C GLY A 226 -20.65 1.72 22.87
N MET A 227 -21.15 1.16 21.76
CA MET A 227 -20.42 0.16 20.94
C MET A 227 -19.29 0.82 20.18
N LEU A 228 -18.22 1.07 20.87
CA LEU A 228 -17.00 1.69 20.39
C LEU A 228 -15.81 1.10 21.17
N THR A 229 -14.78 0.69 20.48
CA THR A 229 -13.49 0.38 21.10
C THR A 229 -12.92 1.67 21.67
N LYS A 230 -12.82 1.77 23.00
CA LYS A 230 -12.36 2.98 23.71
C LYS A 230 -10.97 3.39 23.28
N ALA A 231 -10.67 4.70 23.30
CA ALA A 231 -9.41 5.25 22.80
C ALA A 231 -8.17 4.56 23.40
N GLU A 232 -8.18 4.26 24.70
CA GLU A 232 -7.08 3.59 25.40
C GLU A 232 -6.87 2.16 24.89
N VAL A 233 -7.96 1.41 24.67
CA VAL A 233 -7.93 0.05 24.11
C VAL A 233 -7.52 0.10 22.64
N ARG A 234 -8.10 1.05 21.87
CA ARG A 234 -7.79 1.24 20.45
C ARG A 234 -6.32 1.59 20.24
N ALA A 235 -5.72 2.37 21.13
CA ALA A 235 -4.29 2.69 21.11
C ALA A 235 -3.44 1.42 21.16
N VAL A 236 -3.73 0.50 22.08
CA VAL A 236 -2.99 -0.76 22.21
C VAL A 236 -3.27 -1.69 21.02
N VAL A 237 -4.53 -1.78 20.58
CA VAL A 237 -4.91 -2.57 19.39
C VAL A 237 -4.13 -2.11 18.16
N LEU A 238 -4.12 -0.80 17.88
CA LEU A 238 -3.40 -0.25 16.71
C LEU A 238 -1.88 -0.46 16.80
N ALA A 239 -1.32 -0.29 18.01
CA ALA A 239 0.10 -0.54 18.25
C ALA A 239 0.49 -2.01 17.96
N ARG A 240 -0.39 -2.97 18.26
CA ARG A 240 -0.16 -4.39 17.98
C ARG A 240 -0.42 -4.74 16.52
N LEU A 241 -1.51 -4.25 15.91
CA LEU A 241 -1.81 -4.46 14.49
C LEU A 241 -0.70 -3.91 13.58
N GLY A 242 -0.14 -2.76 13.93
CA GLY A 242 0.89 -2.06 13.14
C GLY A 242 0.47 -1.85 11.68
N PRO A 243 -0.70 -1.21 11.40
CA PRO A 243 -1.19 -1.03 10.05
C PRO A 243 -0.29 -0.10 9.25
N ARG A 244 -0.05 -0.43 7.97
CA ARG A 244 0.85 0.34 7.10
C ARG A 244 0.37 0.30 5.65
N LEU A 245 0.93 1.19 4.84
CA LEU A 245 0.64 1.24 3.41
C LEU A 245 1.04 -0.11 2.75
N GLY A 246 0.12 -0.64 1.95
CA GLY A 246 0.25 -1.94 1.29
C GLY A 246 -0.37 -3.09 2.07
N ASP A 247 -0.66 -2.94 3.36
CA ASP A 247 -1.40 -3.94 4.14
C ASP A 247 -2.88 -3.95 3.77
N LEU A 248 -3.50 -5.11 3.94
CA LEU A 248 -4.95 -5.28 4.06
C LEU A 248 -5.27 -5.68 5.51
N VAL A 249 -6.10 -4.88 6.18
CA VAL A 249 -6.56 -5.16 7.55
C VAL A 249 -8.02 -5.57 7.54
N TRP A 250 -8.36 -6.64 8.26
CA TRP A 250 -9.75 -6.97 8.57
C TRP A 250 -10.11 -6.44 9.97
N ASP A 251 -11.26 -5.75 10.07
CA ASP A 251 -11.92 -5.36 11.33
C ASP A 251 -13.20 -6.17 11.48
N LEU A 252 -13.17 -7.23 12.31
CA LEU A 252 -14.25 -8.20 12.47
C LEU A 252 -15.08 -7.86 13.71
N GLY A 253 -16.39 -7.63 13.49
CA GLY A 253 -17.28 -7.06 14.48
C GLY A 253 -16.99 -5.58 14.67
N ALA A 254 -16.92 -4.85 13.56
CA ALA A 254 -16.39 -3.48 13.48
C ALA A 254 -17.22 -2.44 14.28
N GLY A 255 -18.51 -2.71 14.54
CA GLY A 255 -19.38 -1.84 15.30
C GLY A 255 -19.48 -0.42 14.72
N SER A 256 -18.80 0.54 15.37
CA SER A 256 -18.68 1.91 14.85
C SER A 256 -17.66 2.07 13.71
N GLY A 257 -16.79 1.07 13.49
CA GLY A 257 -15.68 1.14 12.55
C GLY A 257 -14.49 1.97 13.02
N SER A 258 -14.41 2.30 14.31
CA SER A 258 -13.33 3.17 14.83
C SER A 258 -11.93 2.59 14.61
N VAL A 259 -11.75 1.27 14.75
CA VAL A 259 -10.47 0.61 14.46
C VAL A 259 -10.21 0.57 12.95
N ALA A 260 -11.22 0.25 12.15
CA ALA A 260 -11.14 0.27 10.68
C ALA A 260 -10.69 1.64 10.16
N VAL A 261 -11.36 2.72 10.62
CA VAL A 261 -11.04 4.09 10.22
C VAL A 261 -9.60 4.46 10.60
N GLU A 262 -9.16 4.14 11.82
CA GLU A 262 -7.80 4.43 12.26
C GLU A 262 -6.74 3.64 11.46
N CYS A 263 -6.99 2.36 11.14
CA CYS A 263 -6.12 1.58 10.27
C CYS A 263 -6.01 2.21 8.87
N ALA A 264 -7.13 2.67 8.32
CA ALA A 264 -7.17 3.36 7.03
C ALA A 264 -6.43 4.71 7.08
N ARG A 265 -6.59 5.50 8.14
CA ARG A 265 -5.83 6.74 8.37
C ARG A 265 -4.32 6.47 8.43
N LEU A 266 -3.91 5.36 9.02
CA LEU A 266 -2.52 4.91 9.05
C LEU A 266 -2.05 4.33 7.71
N GLY A 267 -2.96 4.13 6.74
CA GLY A 267 -2.67 3.85 5.33
C GLY A 267 -2.83 2.42 4.89
N ALA A 268 -3.41 1.58 5.72
CA ALA A 268 -3.82 0.24 5.29
C ALA A 268 -5.10 0.30 4.44
N ALA A 269 -5.26 -0.62 3.50
CA ALA A 269 -6.57 -0.97 2.98
C ALA A 269 -7.34 -1.72 4.08
N VAL A 270 -8.66 -1.49 4.18
CA VAL A 270 -9.44 -2.07 5.27
C VAL A 270 -10.74 -2.68 4.77
N VAL A 271 -11.05 -3.88 5.27
CA VAL A 271 -12.36 -4.51 5.17
C VAL A 271 -12.95 -4.56 6.58
N ALA A 272 -14.08 -3.88 6.79
CA ALA A 272 -14.85 -3.90 8.03
C ALA A 272 -16.04 -4.84 7.86
N VAL A 273 -16.11 -5.89 8.68
CA VAL A 273 -17.21 -6.87 8.70
C VAL A 273 -18.07 -6.63 9.92
N GLU A 274 -19.36 -6.36 9.71
CA GLU A 274 -20.33 -6.10 10.77
C GLU A 274 -21.68 -6.77 10.46
N ARG A 275 -22.24 -7.51 11.44
CA ARG A 275 -23.55 -8.16 11.28
C ARG A 275 -24.73 -7.19 11.41
N GLY A 276 -24.55 -6.16 12.22
CA GLY A 276 -25.54 -5.14 12.48
C GLY A 276 -25.57 -4.02 11.45
N PRO A 277 -26.25 -2.91 11.75
CA PRO A 277 -26.26 -1.74 10.86
C PRO A 277 -24.87 -1.12 10.70
N THR A 278 -24.48 -0.88 9.45
CA THR A 278 -23.14 -0.41 9.07
C THR A 278 -23.07 1.11 8.84
N GLY A 279 -24.17 1.84 9.05
CA GLY A 279 -24.24 3.28 8.78
C GLY A 279 -23.17 4.11 9.53
N ASN A 280 -22.85 3.75 10.78
CA ASN A 280 -21.79 4.44 11.53
C ASN A 280 -20.41 4.22 10.92
N ILE A 281 -20.11 3.03 10.39
CA ILE A 281 -18.83 2.75 9.71
C ILE A 281 -18.67 3.68 8.51
N VAL A 282 -19.71 3.74 7.66
CA VAL A 282 -19.72 4.59 6.46
C VAL A 282 -19.59 6.07 6.83
N ALA A 283 -20.37 6.54 7.83
CA ALA A 283 -20.35 7.92 8.28
C ALA A 283 -18.95 8.30 8.86
N ASN A 284 -18.38 7.44 9.68
CA ASN A 284 -17.05 7.67 10.26
C ASN A 284 -15.95 7.65 9.21
N ALA A 285 -15.99 6.72 8.25
CA ALA A 285 -15.03 6.69 7.14
C ALA A 285 -15.09 8.00 6.32
N ALA A 286 -16.30 8.47 6.00
CA ALA A 286 -16.48 9.73 5.29
C ALA A 286 -16.00 10.94 6.10
N ALA A 287 -16.34 11.02 7.40
CA ALA A 287 -15.94 12.12 8.29
C ALA A 287 -14.41 12.24 8.43
N HIS A 288 -13.70 11.11 8.37
CA HIS A 288 -12.25 11.08 8.45
C HIS A 288 -11.53 11.02 7.09
N GLY A 289 -12.26 11.14 5.98
CA GLY A 289 -11.70 11.18 4.64
C GLY A 289 -10.94 9.91 4.25
N VAL A 290 -11.36 8.74 4.74
CA VAL A 290 -10.74 7.45 4.42
C VAL A 290 -11.69 6.53 3.68
N ASP A 291 -11.13 5.50 3.02
CA ASP A 291 -11.89 4.46 2.35
C ASP A 291 -11.87 3.17 3.19
N VAL A 292 -13.04 2.62 3.46
CA VAL A 292 -13.23 1.37 4.18
C VAL A 292 -14.25 0.53 3.40
N GLN A 293 -13.83 -0.64 2.97
CA GLN A 293 -14.75 -1.60 2.37
C GLN A 293 -15.63 -2.20 3.47
N VAL A 294 -16.94 -1.98 3.39
CA VAL A 294 -17.90 -2.46 4.39
C VAL A 294 -18.61 -3.70 3.88
N VAL A 295 -18.54 -4.77 4.67
CA VAL A 295 -19.23 -6.04 4.43
C VAL A 295 -20.24 -6.26 5.54
N GLN A 296 -21.52 -6.14 5.20
CA GLN A 296 -22.59 -6.48 6.15
C GLN A 296 -22.80 -7.99 6.17
N GLY A 297 -22.50 -8.63 7.28
CA GLY A 297 -22.61 -10.08 7.43
C GLY A 297 -22.04 -10.58 8.74
N GLN A 298 -22.34 -11.84 9.06
CA GLN A 298 -21.87 -12.49 10.27
C GLN A 298 -20.57 -13.26 9.98
N ALA A 299 -19.48 -12.91 10.66
CA ALA A 299 -18.29 -13.74 10.68
C ALA A 299 -18.53 -15.04 11.49
N PRO A 300 -17.94 -16.22 11.10
CA PRO A 300 -16.94 -16.35 10.06
C PRO A 300 -17.50 -16.48 8.63
N ALA A 301 -18.79 -16.72 8.43
CA ALA A 301 -19.37 -16.98 7.10
C ALA A 301 -19.13 -15.83 6.10
N ALA A 302 -19.21 -14.59 6.58
CA ALA A 302 -18.98 -13.38 5.75
C ALA A 302 -17.51 -13.22 5.28
N LEU A 303 -16.58 -14.04 5.76
CA LEU A 303 -15.16 -14.00 5.38
C LEU A 303 -14.89 -14.78 4.07
N ALA A 304 -15.85 -15.57 3.61
CA ALA A 304 -15.73 -16.31 2.36
C ALA A 304 -15.62 -15.34 1.18
N GLY A 305 -14.64 -15.53 0.32
CA GLY A 305 -14.42 -14.70 -0.86
C GLY A 305 -13.72 -13.35 -0.59
N LEU A 306 -13.43 -12.99 0.65
CA LEU A 306 -12.59 -11.83 0.95
C LEU A 306 -11.13 -12.14 0.64
N PRO A 307 -10.36 -11.14 0.13
CA PRO A 307 -8.91 -11.29 -0.05
C PRO A 307 -8.22 -11.47 1.30
N ASP A 308 -7.13 -12.26 1.31
CA ASP A 308 -6.41 -12.59 2.54
C ASP A 308 -5.80 -11.35 3.21
N PRO A 309 -5.97 -11.20 4.53
CA PRO A 309 -5.49 -10.04 5.27
C PRO A 309 -4.02 -10.17 5.68
N ASP A 310 -3.37 -9.03 5.89
CA ASP A 310 -2.05 -8.96 6.52
C ASP A 310 -2.14 -8.89 8.04
N ALA A 311 -3.21 -8.29 8.56
CA ALA A 311 -3.51 -8.20 9.98
C ALA A 311 -5.02 -8.25 10.21
N VAL A 312 -5.44 -8.80 11.36
CA VAL A 312 -6.85 -8.93 11.72
C VAL A 312 -7.09 -8.41 13.12
N PHE A 313 -8.12 -7.58 13.26
CA PHE A 313 -8.70 -7.22 14.54
C PHE A 313 -10.05 -7.91 14.73
N VAL A 314 -10.29 -8.45 15.91
CA VAL A 314 -11.57 -9.04 16.31
C VAL A 314 -12.09 -8.25 17.51
N GLY A 315 -13.04 -7.33 17.27
CA GLY A 315 -13.64 -6.47 18.30
C GLY A 315 -15.00 -6.95 18.80
N GLY A 316 -15.55 -8.01 18.19
CA GLY A 316 -16.85 -8.56 18.50
C GLY A 316 -16.89 -10.07 18.37
N GLY A 317 -18.08 -10.62 18.11
CA GLY A 317 -18.26 -12.04 17.85
C GLY A 317 -19.04 -12.79 18.93
N GLY A 318 -19.15 -12.22 20.12
CA GLY A 318 -19.96 -12.84 21.19
C GLY A 318 -19.51 -14.28 21.49
N ALA A 319 -20.43 -15.26 21.44
CA ALA A 319 -20.13 -16.66 21.64
C ALA A 319 -19.25 -17.27 20.51
N ASP A 320 -19.29 -16.69 19.31
CA ASP A 320 -18.60 -17.19 18.13
C ASP A 320 -17.15 -16.70 17.98
N VAL A 321 -16.65 -15.90 18.96
CA VAL A 321 -15.33 -15.25 18.86
C VAL A 321 -14.20 -16.22 18.56
N ALA A 322 -14.18 -17.40 19.18
CA ALA A 322 -13.15 -18.41 18.95
C ALA A 322 -13.18 -18.98 17.51
N ALA A 323 -14.38 -19.21 16.96
CA ALA A 323 -14.55 -19.65 15.58
C ALA A 323 -14.14 -18.57 14.58
N ILE A 324 -14.42 -17.29 14.88
CA ILE A 324 -13.99 -16.14 14.07
C ILE A 324 -12.46 -16.05 14.07
N VAL A 325 -11.82 -16.18 15.24
CA VAL A 325 -10.35 -16.16 15.37
C VAL A 325 -9.73 -17.33 14.61
N ALA A 326 -10.26 -18.54 14.71
CA ALA A 326 -9.77 -19.69 13.98
C ALA A 326 -9.86 -19.48 12.46
N ALA A 327 -10.98 -18.91 11.97
CA ALA A 327 -11.14 -18.59 10.56
C ALA A 327 -10.19 -17.49 10.08
N ALA A 328 -9.87 -16.52 10.95
CA ALA A 328 -8.87 -15.50 10.66
C ALA A 328 -7.44 -16.08 10.60
N VAL A 329 -7.07 -16.93 11.57
CA VAL A 329 -5.76 -17.60 11.62
C VAL A 329 -5.54 -18.51 10.39
N ALA A 330 -6.60 -19.16 9.89
CA ALA A 330 -6.54 -19.98 8.67
C ALA A 330 -6.18 -19.18 7.39
N ARG A 331 -6.26 -17.85 7.42
CA ARG A 331 -5.80 -16.94 6.34
C ARG A 331 -4.34 -16.50 6.50
N GLU A 332 -3.66 -17.02 7.51
CA GLU A 332 -2.23 -16.77 7.78
C GLU A 332 -1.80 -15.29 7.86
N PRO A 333 -2.59 -14.36 8.46
CA PRO A 333 -2.13 -13.00 8.66
C PRO A 333 -0.86 -12.98 9.53
N ARG A 334 -0.06 -11.93 9.45
CA ARG A 334 1.11 -11.77 10.33
C ARG A 334 0.72 -11.61 11.80
N ILE A 335 -0.50 -11.13 12.08
CA ILE A 335 -1.00 -10.90 13.44
C ILE A 335 -2.53 -10.93 13.48
N VAL A 336 -3.07 -11.51 14.53
CA VAL A 336 -4.48 -11.43 14.91
C VAL A 336 -4.57 -10.82 16.29
N VAL A 337 -5.31 -9.72 16.45
CA VAL A 337 -5.54 -9.01 17.71
C VAL A 337 -7.01 -9.14 18.11
N VAL A 338 -7.29 -9.53 19.33
CA VAL A 338 -8.64 -9.77 19.84
C VAL A 338 -8.88 -8.93 21.07
N ALA A 339 -9.98 -8.17 21.14
CA ALA A 339 -10.42 -7.47 22.32
C ALA A 339 -11.59 -8.21 23.00
N LEU A 340 -11.42 -8.57 24.26
CA LEU A 340 -12.40 -9.32 25.06
C LEU A 340 -12.84 -8.55 26.28
N ALA A 341 -14.13 -8.34 26.44
CA ALA A 341 -14.75 -7.86 27.67
C ALA A 341 -15.09 -9.01 28.64
N ALA A 342 -15.21 -10.24 28.14
CA ALA A 342 -15.59 -11.41 28.90
C ALA A 342 -14.40 -12.37 29.06
N LEU A 343 -13.97 -12.60 30.31
CA LEU A 343 -12.79 -13.41 30.65
C LEU A 343 -12.96 -14.90 30.36
N ASP A 344 -14.17 -15.42 30.46
CA ASP A 344 -14.53 -16.82 30.21
C ASP A 344 -14.25 -17.26 28.76
N ARG A 345 -14.09 -16.32 27.85
CA ARG A 345 -13.77 -16.59 26.44
C ARG A 345 -12.27 -16.72 26.15
N LEU A 346 -11.42 -16.28 27.08
CA LEU A 346 -9.97 -16.25 26.90
C LEU A 346 -9.37 -17.63 26.56
N PRO A 347 -9.71 -18.75 27.27
CA PRO A 347 -9.12 -20.04 26.94
C PRO A 347 -9.40 -20.51 25.52
N ALA A 348 -10.64 -20.32 25.04
CA ALA A 348 -11.04 -20.70 23.68
C ALA A 348 -10.35 -19.84 22.63
N VAL A 349 -10.17 -18.55 22.88
CA VAL A 349 -9.43 -17.65 21.97
C VAL A 349 -7.94 -18.00 21.95
N GLN A 350 -7.31 -18.28 23.09
CA GLN A 350 -5.92 -18.74 23.14
C GLN A 350 -5.71 -20.04 22.36
N GLN A 351 -6.65 -21.00 22.51
CA GLN A 351 -6.60 -22.23 21.73
C GLN A 351 -6.72 -21.96 20.21
N ALA A 352 -7.61 -21.05 19.79
CA ALA A 352 -7.77 -20.68 18.39
C ALA A 352 -6.53 -19.95 17.81
N LEU A 353 -5.79 -19.23 18.66
CA LEU A 353 -4.52 -18.57 18.33
C LEU A 353 -3.31 -19.51 18.43
N SER A 354 -3.44 -20.74 18.91
CA SER A 354 -2.32 -21.63 19.24
C SER A 354 -1.29 -21.88 18.14
N PRO A 355 -1.60 -21.78 16.83
CA PRO A 355 -0.59 -21.84 15.78
C PRO A 355 0.39 -20.65 15.78
N TYR A 356 0.07 -19.59 16.54
CA TYR A 356 0.83 -18.36 16.64
C TYR A 356 1.49 -18.23 18.02
N VAL A 357 2.49 -17.35 18.12
CA VAL A 357 3.04 -16.93 19.43
C VAL A 357 2.03 -16.01 20.08
N VAL A 358 1.41 -16.47 21.18
CA VAL A 358 0.31 -15.78 21.86
C VAL A 358 0.83 -14.96 23.06
N ASP A 359 0.36 -13.71 23.13
CA ASP A 359 0.61 -12.81 24.27
C ASP A 359 -0.64 -11.95 24.51
N GLY A 360 -0.68 -11.21 25.61
CA GLY A 360 -1.86 -10.41 25.94
C GLY A 360 -1.65 -9.45 27.11
N VAL A 361 -2.56 -8.49 27.23
CA VAL A 361 -2.57 -7.51 28.32
C VAL A 361 -4.01 -7.22 28.77
N GLN A 362 -4.21 -7.07 30.07
CA GLN A 362 -5.44 -6.49 30.61
C GLN A 362 -5.27 -4.96 30.72
N LEU A 363 -6.22 -4.23 30.16
CA LEU A 363 -6.28 -2.77 30.24
C LEU A 363 -7.38 -2.36 31.20
N SER A 364 -7.04 -1.51 32.17
CA SER A 364 -7.97 -0.85 33.06
C SER A 364 -7.67 0.64 33.03
N ALA A 365 -8.67 1.45 32.71
CA ALA A 365 -8.54 2.90 32.65
C ALA A 365 -9.57 3.57 33.54
N ALA A 366 -9.27 4.79 34.01
CA ALA A 366 -10.20 5.63 34.67
C ALA A 366 -10.06 7.06 34.13
N ARG A 367 -11.19 7.68 33.81
CA ARG A 367 -11.23 9.02 33.20
C ARG A 367 -11.66 10.05 34.25
N PHE A 368 -11.20 11.27 34.12
CA PHE A 368 -11.67 12.38 34.96
C PHE A 368 -13.17 12.58 34.80
N ARG A 369 -13.85 12.80 35.93
CA ARG A 369 -15.26 13.22 35.96
C ARG A 369 -15.48 14.29 37.03
N PRO A 370 -16.49 15.17 36.86
CA PRO A 370 -16.91 16.06 37.92
C PRO A 370 -17.37 15.28 39.18
N LEU A 371 -16.96 15.71 40.36
CA LEU A 371 -17.35 15.14 41.65
C LEU A 371 -17.58 16.28 42.63
N GLY A 372 -18.81 16.81 42.69
CA GLY A 372 -19.12 18.04 43.45
C GLY A 372 -18.26 19.20 42.93
N GLY A 373 -17.63 19.97 43.77
CA GLY A 373 -16.69 21.03 43.37
C GLY A 373 -15.27 20.53 43.00
N ALA A 374 -15.03 19.22 42.90
CA ALA A 374 -13.73 18.60 42.67
C ALA A 374 -13.73 17.71 41.39
N THR A 375 -12.57 17.18 41.06
CA THR A 375 -12.39 16.19 39.99
C THR A 375 -12.21 14.81 40.61
N GLY A 376 -13.04 13.86 40.19
CA GLY A 376 -12.92 12.44 40.55
C GLY A 376 -12.52 11.59 39.35
N LEU A 377 -12.50 10.27 39.54
CA LEU A 377 -12.24 9.27 38.52
C LEU A 377 -13.47 8.40 38.27
N ALA A 378 -13.76 8.12 37.02
CA ALA A 378 -14.74 7.11 36.59
C ALA A 378 -13.97 5.96 35.90
N ALA A 379 -14.03 4.76 36.52
CA ALA A 379 -13.43 3.57 35.94
C ALA A 379 -14.20 3.13 34.69
N THR A 380 -13.47 2.67 33.66
CA THR A 380 -14.02 1.95 32.52
C THR A 380 -13.96 0.44 32.81
N ASN A 381 -14.81 -0.33 32.13
CA ASN A 381 -14.73 -1.78 32.23
C ASN A 381 -13.37 -2.27 31.72
N PRO A 382 -12.70 -3.17 32.48
CA PRO A 382 -11.46 -3.79 32.02
C PRO A 382 -11.68 -4.55 30.72
N VAL A 383 -10.69 -4.50 29.82
CA VAL A 383 -10.68 -5.19 28.54
C VAL A 383 -9.38 -5.99 28.44
N LEU A 384 -9.47 -7.26 28.05
CA LEU A 384 -8.32 -8.05 27.63
C LEU A 384 -8.03 -7.77 26.14
N VAL A 385 -6.79 -7.45 25.84
CA VAL A 385 -6.28 -7.43 24.45
C VAL A 385 -5.30 -8.57 24.33
N VAL A 386 -5.66 -9.57 23.53
CA VAL A 386 -4.87 -10.79 23.27
C VAL A 386 -4.47 -10.80 21.81
N TRP A 387 -3.25 -11.18 21.51
CA TRP A 387 -2.81 -11.27 20.13
C TRP A 387 -1.97 -12.51 19.88
N GLY A 388 -2.04 -13.00 18.65
CA GLY A 388 -1.17 -14.03 18.12
C GLY A 388 -0.34 -13.47 16.98
N THR A 389 0.97 -13.65 17.04
CA THR A 389 1.91 -13.27 15.99
C THR A 389 2.40 -14.52 15.29
N ARG A 390 2.36 -14.53 13.95
CA ARG A 390 2.87 -15.65 13.17
C ARG A 390 4.37 -15.80 13.41
N PRO A 391 4.88 -17.05 13.67
CA PRO A 391 6.30 -17.32 13.90
C PRO A 391 7.23 -16.87 12.77
#